data_dee9adfff8d8a331f8ec229b377e0177
#
_entry.id   dee9adfff8d8a331f8ec229b377e0177
#
_cell.length_a   1.000
_cell.length_b   1.000
_cell.length_c   1.000
_cell.angle_alpha   90.00
_cell.angle_beta   90.00
_cell.angle_gamma   90.00
#
_symmetry.space_group_name_H-M   'P 1'
#
loop_
_entity.id
_entity.type
_entity.pdbx_description
1 polymer ?
#
loop_
_entity_poly.entity_id
_entity_poly.type
_entity_poly.pdbx_seq_one_letter_code
_entity_poly.pdbx_strand_id
1 'polypeptide(L)'
;LFSGVYCIGMKDLAKDNNGYDKYQHFDSRLSFVHQIIVARKFGEQFSLEIAPWFVHYNQVDVITDLNDMYGVSAAMRFKFSKKFGVTGEYSYRINKYSRNDYYNSMGIGLELQTAGHIFQVLLTNSIGLAESQYLPYTNNRWTNAGIRLGFNIGRSFQL
;
A
#
# COMPACT_ATOMS: atom_id res chain seq x y z
N LEU A 1 -15.08 6.69 0.43
CA LEU A 1 -13.99 7.60 0.13
C LEU A 1 -12.95 7.54 1.25
N PHE A 2 -11.69 7.35 0.90
CA PHE A 2 -10.56 7.46 1.82
C PHE A 2 -9.68 8.63 1.39
N SER A 3 -9.22 9.43 2.35
CA SER A 3 -8.25 10.50 2.12
C SER A 3 -7.26 10.53 3.27
N GLY A 4 -5.98 10.53 2.95
CA GLY A 4 -4.89 10.54 3.93
C GLY A 4 -3.85 11.61 3.60
N VAL A 5 -3.29 12.20 4.65
CA VAL A 5 -2.11 13.07 4.57
C VAL A 5 -0.98 12.38 5.30
N TYR A 6 0.14 12.20 4.65
CA TYR A 6 1.33 11.55 5.19
C TYR A 6 2.48 12.53 5.27
N CYS A 7 3.22 12.48 6.36
CA CYS A 7 4.39 13.32 6.58
C CYS A 7 5.62 12.43 6.84
N ILE A 8 6.70 12.68 6.12
CA ILE A 8 7.99 12.01 6.34
C ILE A 8 8.66 12.65 7.56
N GLY A 9 8.63 11.94 8.70
CA GLY A 9 9.25 12.39 9.96
C GLY A 9 10.73 12.06 10.10
N MET A 10 11.30 11.26 9.18
CA MET A 10 12.72 10.89 9.25
C MET A 10 13.62 12.08 8.92
N LYS A 11 14.75 12.15 9.63
CA LYS A 11 15.81 13.10 9.30
C LYS A 11 16.40 12.75 7.93
N ASP A 12 16.64 13.78 7.11
CA ASP A 12 17.35 13.59 5.85
C ASP A 12 18.78 13.10 6.12
N LEU A 13 19.05 11.90 5.65
CA LEU A 13 20.40 11.30 5.70
C LEU A 13 21.17 11.55 4.40
N ALA A 14 20.47 11.91 3.32
CA ALA A 14 21.07 12.18 2.03
C ALA A 14 20.94 13.67 1.68
N LYS A 15 22.04 14.27 1.29
CA LYS A 15 22.05 15.61 0.72
C LYS A 15 21.89 15.51 -0.79
N ASP A 16 21.33 16.55 -1.39
CA ASP A 16 21.32 16.68 -2.85
C ASP A 16 22.74 16.89 -3.40
N ASN A 17 22.89 16.92 -4.72
CA ASN A 17 24.18 17.14 -5.39
C ASN A 17 24.84 18.50 -5.04
N ASN A 18 24.09 19.41 -4.46
CA ASN A 18 24.55 20.73 -4.03
C ASN A 18 24.84 20.80 -2.53
N GLY A 19 24.65 19.70 -1.80
CA GLY A 19 24.89 19.63 -0.35
C GLY A 19 23.72 20.10 0.52
N TYR A 20 22.55 20.38 -0.05
CA TYR A 20 21.35 20.77 0.69
C TYR A 20 20.53 19.56 1.10
N ASP A 21 19.81 19.69 2.23
CA ASP A 21 18.88 18.66 2.68
C ASP A 21 17.75 18.48 1.67
N LYS A 22 17.37 17.24 1.39
CA LYS A 22 16.33 16.90 0.43
C LYS A 22 15.00 17.59 0.73
N TYR A 23 14.62 17.64 2.01
CA TYR A 23 13.38 18.28 2.47
C TYR A 23 13.71 19.59 3.20
N GLN A 24 13.85 20.66 2.45
CA GLN A 24 14.22 21.98 3.00
C GLN A 24 13.07 22.64 3.79
N HIS A 25 11.81 22.33 3.42
CA HIS A 25 10.62 22.87 4.05
C HIS A 25 9.71 21.77 4.56
N PHE A 26 8.84 22.08 5.52
CA PHE A 26 7.90 21.11 6.07
C PHE A 26 6.91 20.59 5.02
N ASP A 27 6.42 21.43 4.15
CA ASP A 27 5.50 21.09 3.06
C ASP A 27 6.10 20.07 2.09
N SER A 28 7.41 20.15 1.84
CA SER A 28 8.12 19.16 1.00
C SER A 28 8.03 17.73 1.52
N ARG A 29 7.75 17.55 2.82
CA ARG A 29 7.62 16.24 3.48
C ARG A 29 6.24 15.63 3.35
N LEU A 30 5.29 16.36 2.77
CA LEU A 30 3.90 15.95 2.70
C LEU A 30 3.61 15.17 1.42
N SER A 31 2.77 14.14 1.58
CA SER A 31 2.11 13.46 0.48
C SER A 31 0.63 13.25 0.81
N PHE A 32 -0.19 13.23 -0.24
CA PHE A 32 -1.64 13.12 -0.14
C PHE A 32 -2.11 11.90 -0.90
N VAL A 33 -3.00 11.13 -0.29
CA VAL A 33 -3.58 9.94 -0.90
C VAL A 33 -5.09 10.07 -0.91
N HIS A 34 -5.70 9.78 -2.03
CA HIS A 34 -7.14 9.71 -2.20
C HIS A 34 -7.52 8.38 -2.85
N GLN A 35 -8.56 7.72 -2.30
CA GLN A 35 -9.07 6.45 -2.83
C GLN A 35 -10.61 6.47 -2.84
N ILE A 36 -11.20 5.95 -3.90
CA ILE A 36 -12.62 5.64 -3.96
C ILE A 36 -12.76 4.13 -3.79
N ILE A 37 -13.21 3.70 -2.62
CA ILE A 37 -13.29 2.29 -2.28
C ILE A 37 -14.70 1.79 -2.59
N VAL A 38 -14.80 0.81 -3.48
CA VAL A 38 -16.03 0.09 -3.79
C VAL A 38 -15.84 -1.37 -3.41
N ALA A 39 -16.54 -1.80 -2.38
CA ALA A 39 -16.45 -3.17 -1.87
C ALA A 39 -17.82 -3.84 -1.90
N ARG A 40 -17.82 -5.12 -2.27
CA ARG A 40 -19.03 -5.96 -2.28
C ARG A 40 -18.76 -7.32 -1.69
N LYS A 41 -19.68 -7.76 -0.85
CA LYS A 41 -19.72 -9.12 -0.33
C LYS A 41 -20.66 -9.96 -1.19
N PHE A 42 -20.12 -11.03 -1.78
CA PHE A 42 -20.85 -12.00 -2.60
C PHE A 42 -21.12 -13.27 -1.77
N GLY A 43 -22.18 -13.21 -0.96
CA GLY A 43 -22.48 -14.28 -0.02
C GLY A 43 -21.59 -14.24 1.24
N GLU A 44 -21.51 -15.37 1.96
CA GLU A 44 -20.75 -15.45 3.22
C GLU A 44 -19.26 -15.69 3.01
N GLN A 45 -18.90 -16.26 1.87
CA GLN A 45 -17.54 -16.76 1.62
C GLN A 45 -16.66 -15.76 0.86
N PHE A 46 -17.21 -14.99 -0.08
CA PHE A 46 -16.42 -14.17 -1.00
C PHE A 46 -16.72 -12.68 -0.86
N SER A 47 -15.68 -11.87 -0.80
CA SER A 47 -15.74 -10.43 -0.85
C SER A 47 -14.70 -9.92 -1.82
N LEU A 48 -15.05 -8.86 -2.55
CA LEU A 48 -14.19 -8.17 -3.51
C LEU A 48 -14.23 -6.68 -3.24
N GLU A 49 -13.10 -6.05 -3.39
CA GLU A 49 -12.92 -4.59 -3.31
C GLU A 49 -12.16 -4.12 -4.53
N ILE A 50 -12.56 -2.97 -5.06
CA ILE A 50 -11.83 -2.23 -6.09
C ILE A 50 -11.68 -0.79 -5.60
N ALA A 51 -10.47 -0.27 -5.66
CA ALA A 51 -10.14 1.06 -5.17
C ALA A 51 -9.25 1.81 -6.17
N PRO A 52 -9.82 2.62 -7.08
CA PRO A 52 -9.05 3.65 -7.77
C PRO A 52 -8.36 4.57 -6.76
N TRP A 53 -7.10 4.87 -6.99
CA TRP A 53 -6.29 5.68 -6.09
C TRP A 53 -5.51 6.76 -6.84
N PHE A 54 -5.26 7.85 -6.11
CA PHE A 54 -4.41 8.96 -6.51
C PHE A 54 -3.47 9.32 -5.37
N VAL A 55 -2.21 9.53 -5.68
CA VAL A 55 -1.18 9.97 -4.72
C VAL A 55 -0.46 11.17 -5.28
N HIS A 56 -0.40 12.24 -4.48
CA HIS A 56 0.38 13.44 -4.77
C HIS A 56 1.54 13.57 -3.80
N TYR A 57 2.72 13.86 -4.32
CA TYR A 57 3.91 14.20 -3.53
C TYR A 57 4.28 15.66 -3.75
N ASN A 58 4.43 16.41 -2.68
CA ASN A 58 4.94 17.78 -2.81
C ASN A 58 6.40 17.78 -3.27
N GLN A 59 7.15 16.73 -2.94
CA GLN A 59 8.52 16.55 -3.42
C GLN A 59 8.80 15.10 -3.79
N VAL A 60 9.45 14.88 -4.92
CA VAL A 60 9.90 13.58 -5.43
C VAL A 60 11.41 13.42 -5.27
N ASP A 61 11.89 12.17 -5.33
CA ASP A 61 13.30 11.85 -5.14
C ASP A 61 14.19 12.34 -6.27
N VAL A 62 13.67 12.33 -7.48
CA VAL A 62 14.38 12.74 -8.69
C VAL A 62 13.48 13.68 -9.47
N ILE A 63 14.05 14.76 -10.00
CA ILE A 63 13.33 15.80 -10.73
C ILE A 63 12.54 15.28 -11.95
N THR A 64 12.90 14.12 -12.46
CA THR A 64 12.20 13.46 -13.57
C THR A 64 11.06 12.56 -13.10
N ASP A 65 10.91 12.34 -11.81
CA ASP A 65 9.82 11.54 -11.26
C ASP A 65 8.53 12.36 -11.22
N LEU A 66 7.40 11.66 -11.28
CA LEU A 66 6.08 12.29 -11.28
C LEU A 66 5.66 12.59 -9.84
N ASN A 67 5.18 13.81 -9.61
CA ASN A 67 4.53 14.18 -8.34
C ASN A 67 3.17 13.51 -8.17
N ASP A 68 2.48 13.26 -9.29
CA ASP A 68 1.13 12.71 -9.33
C ASP A 68 1.16 11.28 -9.84
N MET A 69 0.71 10.35 -9.01
CA MET A 69 0.62 8.94 -9.32
C MET A 69 -0.82 8.46 -9.15
N TYR A 70 -1.28 7.62 -10.08
CA TYR A 70 -2.62 7.06 -10.01
C TYR A 70 -2.67 5.62 -10.52
N GLY A 71 -3.63 4.89 -10.00
CA GLY A 71 -3.81 3.49 -10.33
C GLY A 71 -5.10 2.92 -9.79
N VAL A 72 -5.20 1.61 -9.81
CA VAL A 72 -6.35 0.86 -9.31
C VAL A 72 -5.85 -0.31 -8.48
N SER A 73 -6.34 -0.43 -7.27
CA SER A 73 -6.14 -1.60 -6.42
C SER A 73 -7.36 -2.50 -6.46
N ALA A 74 -7.13 -3.80 -6.38
CA ALA A 74 -8.14 -4.81 -6.16
C ALA A 74 -7.73 -5.67 -4.97
N ALA A 75 -8.68 -5.95 -4.08
CA ALA A 75 -8.48 -6.85 -2.97
C ALA A 75 -9.64 -7.87 -2.92
N MET A 76 -9.30 -9.09 -2.55
CA MET A 76 -10.28 -10.15 -2.38
C MET A 76 -10.08 -10.88 -1.06
N ARG A 77 -11.16 -11.44 -0.55
CA ARG A 77 -11.19 -12.33 0.61
C ARG A 77 -12.07 -13.50 0.31
N PHE A 78 -11.54 -14.70 0.52
CA PHE A 78 -12.28 -15.93 0.37
C PHE A 78 -12.20 -16.76 1.66
N LYS A 79 -13.36 -16.98 2.30
CA LYS A 79 -13.51 -17.82 3.48
C LYS A 79 -13.86 -19.25 3.07
N PHE A 80 -12.95 -20.18 3.30
CA PHE A 80 -13.21 -21.61 3.06
C PHE A 80 -13.73 -22.32 4.29
N SER A 81 -13.73 -21.66 5.45
CA SER A 81 -14.40 -22.13 6.67
C SER A 81 -14.88 -20.96 7.52
N LYS A 82 -15.60 -21.25 8.62
CA LYS A 82 -16.04 -20.22 9.59
C LYS A 82 -14.86 -19.50 10.25
N LYS A 83 -13.70 -20.14 10.32
CA LYS A 83 -12.50 -19.58 11.01
C LYS A 83 -11.39 -19.19 10.05
N PHE A 84 -11.28 -19.84 8.90
CA PHE A 84 -10.15 -19.66 8.00
C PHE A 84 -10.55 -19.03 6.68
N GLY A 85 -9.69 -18.16 6.18
CA GLY A 85 -9.81 -17.53 4.88
C GLY A 85 -8.47 -17.22 4.26
N VAL A 86 -8.50 -16.92 2.98
CA VAL A 86 -7.38 -16.36 2.23
C VAL A 86 -7.72 -14.96 1.78
N THR A 87 -6.73 -14.10 1.72
CA THR A 87 -6.82 -12.74 1.18
C THR A 87 -5.82 -12.59 0.05
N GLY A 88 -6.16 -11.77 -0.91
CA GLY A 88 -5.26 -11.40 -1.99
C GLY A 88 -5.45 -9.94 -2.32
N GLU A 89 -4.37 -9.25 -2.63
CA GLU A 89 -4.38 -7.85 -3.03
C GLU A 89 -3.43 -7.63 -4.18
N TYR A 90 -3.80 -6.73 -5.07
CA TYR A 90 -2.97 -6.31 -6.19
C TYR A 90 -3.25 -4.85 -6.50
N SER A 91 -2.22 -4.05 -6.61
CA SER A 91 -2.32 -2.65 -7.00
C SER A 91 -1.63 -2.42 -8.33
N TYR A 92 -2.41 -2.05 -9.34
CA TYR A 92 -1.92 -1.70 -10.67
C TYR A 92 -1.72 -0.20 -10.77
N ARG A 93 -0.51 0.21 -11.09
CA ARG A 93 -0.14 1.59 -11.35
C ARG A 93 -0.32 1.91 -12.84
N ILE A 94 -1.13 2.92 -13.14
CA ILE A 94 -1.47 3.30 -14.53
C ILE A 94 -0.35 4.13 -15.13
N ASN A 95 0.06 5.21 -14.45
CA ASN A 95 1.22 5.98 -14.89
C ASN A 95 2.52 5.41 -14.30
N LYS A 96 3.60 5.51 -15.03
CA LYS A 96 4.88 4.90 -14.68
C LYS A 96 5.95 5.97 -14.54
N TYR A 97 6.84 5.78 -13.60
CA TYR A 97 8.08 6.54 -13.55
C TYR A 97 8.93 6.26 -14.81
N SER A 98 9.74 7.21 -15.20
CA SER A 98 10.72 7.04 -16.29
C SER A 98 11.74 5.94 -15.96
N ARG A 99 11.99 5.67 -14.69
CA ARG A 99 12.83 4.58 -14.20
C ARG A 99 12.00 3.31 -14.02
N ASN A 100 12.47 2.20 -14.52
CA ASN A 100 11.81 0.89 -14.43
C ASN A 100 12.06 0.15 -13.08
N ASP A 101 12.34 0.89 -12.00
CA ASP A 101 12.77 0.31 -10.72
C ASP A 101 11.63 -0.03 -9.79
N TYR A 102 10.39 0.30 -10.17
CA TYR A 102 9.21 0.08 -9.35
C TYR A 102 8.23 -0.89 -9.98
N TYR A 103 7.71 -1.77 -9.14
CA TYR A 103 6.78 -2.84 -9.50
C TYR A 103 5.41 -2.60 -8.89
N ASN A 104 4.42 -3.30 -9.39
CA ASN A 104 3.10 -3.29 -8.79
C ASN A 104 3.12 -4.01 -7.43
N SER A 105 2.45 -3.43 -6.45
CA SER A 105 2.27 -4.05 -5.15
C SER A 105 1.34 -5.25 -5.26
N MET A 106 1.73 -6.36 -4.64
CA MET A 106 0.94 -7.58 -4.58
C MET A 106 1.13 -8.28 -3.24
N GLY A 107 0.03 -8.76 -2.68
CA GLY A 107 0.01 -9.49 -1.42
C GLY A 107 -0.93 -10.69 -1.46
N ILE A 108 -0.58 -11.75 -0.72
CA ILE A 108 -1.44 -12.88 -0.43
C ILE A 108 -1.36 -13.19 1.06
N GLY A 109 -2.49 -13.48 1.69
CA GLY A 109 -2.56 -13.70 3.13
C GLY A 109 -3.44 -14.89 3.51
N LEU A 110 -3.13 -15.43 4.69
CA LEU A 110 -3.97 -16.36 5.42
C LEU A 110 -4.59 -15.67 6.60
N GLU A 111 -5.87 -15.89 6.80
CA GLU A 111 -6.65 -15.31 7.88
C GLU A 111 -7.21 -16.39 8.79
N LEU A 112 -7.06 -16.18 10.10
CA LEU A 112 -7.72 -16.93 11.16
C LEU A 112 -8.63 -16.01 11.96
N GLN A 113 -9.93 -16.26 11.91
CA GLN A 113 -10.94 -15.55 12.66
C GLN A 113 -11.36 -16.36 13.90
N THR A 114 -11.26 -15.75 15.06
CA THR A 114 -11.81 -16.25 16.34
C THR A 114 -13.01 -15.42 16.77
N ALA A 115 -13.61 -15.70 17.92
CA ALA A 115 -14.81 -14.98 18.41
C ALA A 115 -14.60 -13.46 18.58
N GLY A 116 -13.38 -13.00 18.81
CA GLY A 116 -13.11 -11.57 19.01
C GLY A 116 -11.87 -11.03 18.29
N HIS A 117 -11.08 -11.91 17.64
CA HIS A 117 -9.84 -11.51 17.00
C HIS A 117 -9.73 -12.07 15.59
N ILE A 118 -9.06 -11.31 14.74
CA ILE A 118 -8.67 -11.70 13.39
C ILE A 118 -7.16 -11.65 13.34
N PHE A 119 -6.53 -12.79 13.04
CA PHE A 119 -5.10 -12.92 12.82
C PHE A 119 -4.86 -13.07 11.34
N GLN A 120 -3.91 -12.33 10.81
CA GLN A 120 -3.53 -12.44 9.41
C GLN A 120 -2.03 -12.56 9.28
N VAL A 121 -1.60 -13.55 8.49
CA VAL A 121 -0.22 -13.70 8.05
C VAL A 121 -0.22 -13.44 6.56
N LEU A 122 0.60 -12.51 6.09
CA LEU A 122 0.63 -12.09 4.70
C LEU A 122 2.03 -12.14 4.12
N LEU A 123 2.12 -12.47 2.86
CA LEU A 123 3.31 -12.37 2.03
C LEU A 123 3.08 -11.23 1.04
N THR A 124 4.01 -10.29 0.95
CA THR A 124 3.91 -9.15 0.04
C THR A 124 5.28 -8.77 -0.51
N ASN A 125 5.32 -8.15 -1.67
CA ASN A 125 6.54 -7.54 -2.20
C ASN A 125 6.70 -6.07 -1.75
N SER A 126 5.76 -5.53 -1.01
CA SER A 126 5.80 -4.14 -0.53
C SER A 126 6.57 -4.02 0.77
N ILE A 127 7.28 -2.90 0.94
CA ILE A 127 8.02 -2.53 2.15
C ILE A 127 7.24 -1.51 2.97
N GLY A 128 6.56 -0.59 2.28
CA GLY A 128 5.84 0.52 2.90
C GLY A 128 4.61 0.04 3.66
N LEU A 129 4.32 0.71 4.78
CA LEU A 129 3.12 0.50 5.58
C LEU A 129 1.99 1.46 5.18
N ALA A 130 2.34 2.63 4.66
CA ALA A 130 1.38 3.65 4.25
C ALA A 130 1.09 3.55 2.74
N GLU A 131 -0.12 3.93 2.36
CA GLU A 131 -0.57 3.92 0.95
C GLU A 131 0.33 4.76 0.05
N SER A 132 0.80 5.91 0.54
CA SER A 132 1.77 6.75 -0.17
C SER A 132 3.12 6.06 -0.42
N GLN A 133 3.44 5.01 0.32
CA GLN A 133 4.71 4.30 0.18
C GLN A 133 4.59 3.07 -0.73
N TYR A 134 3.57 2.21 -0.52
CA TYR A 134 3.51 0.95 -1.25
C TYR A 134 2.78 1.03 -2.58
N LEU A 135 1.81 1.92 -2.75
CA LEU A 135 1.09 2.04 -4.02
C LEU A 135 2.01 2.46 -5.17
N PRO A 136 2.82 3.54 -5.05
CA PRO A 136 3.69 3.96 -6.14
C PRO A 136 5.12 3.41 -6.07
N TYR A 137 5.65 3.06 -4.89
CA TYR A 137 7.08 2.82 -4.67
C TYR A 137 7.43 1.38 -4.24
N THR A 138 6.82 0.36 -4.82
CA THR A 138 7.20 -1.02 -4.53
C THR A 138 8.44 -1.41 -5.35
N ASN A 139 9.58 -1.67 -4.68
CA ASN A 139 10.88 -1.94 -5.32
C ASN A 139 11.18 -3.43 -5.49
N ASN A 140 10.45 -4.31 -4.84
CA ASN A 140 10.71 -5.73 -4.84
C ASN A 140 9.84 -6.48 -5.84
N ARG A 141 10.38 -7.58 -6.39
CA ARG A 141 9.67 -8.52 -7.25
C ARG A 141 9.38 -9.82 -6.52
N TRP A 142 8.23 -10.41 -6.77
CA TRP A 142 7.94 -11.77 -6.34
C TRP A 142 8.91 -12.80 -6.93
N THR A 143 9.36 -12.57 -8.17
CA THR A 143 10.25 -13.49 -8.90
C THR A 143 11.68 -13.55 -8.37
N ASN A 144 12.13 -12.53 -7.63
CA ASN A 144 13.51 -12.43 -7.14
C ASN A 144 13.59 -12.61 -5.62
N ALA A 145 12.67 -13.41 -5.04
CA ALA A 145 12.56 -13.61 -3.59
C ALA A 145 12.41 -12.29 -2.78
N GLY A 146 11.98 -11.21 -3.43
CA GLY A 146 11.69 -9.92 -2.79
C GLY A 146 10.37 -9.96 -2.02
N ILE A 147 10.11 -11.07 -1.31
CA ILE A 147 8.89 -11.31 -0.55
C ILE A 147 9.14 -11.01 0.92
N ARG A 148 8.17 -10.37 1.56
CA ARG A 148 8.18 -10.03 2.97
C ARG A 148 7.02 -10.70 3.67
N LEU A 149 7.28 -11.13 4.90
CA LEU A 149 6.25 -11.64 5.80
C LEU A 149 5.71 -10.49 6.63
N GLY A 150 4.38 -10.33 6.62
CA GLY A 150 3.65 -9.42 7.47
C GLY A 150 2.73 -10.17 8.42
N PHE A 151 2.40 -9.54 9.54
CA PHE A 151 1.46 -10.06 10.52
C PHE A 151 0.56 -8.96 11.03
N ASN A 152 -0.77 -9.20 11.03
CA ASN A 152 -1.76 -8.29 11.55
C ASN A 152 -2.63 -8.97 12.61
N ILE A 153 -2.99 -8.22 13.64
CA ILE A 153 -4.00 -8.62 14.62
C ILE A 153 -5.08 -7.54 14.63
N GLY A 154 -6.30 -7.94 14.32
CA GLY A 154 -7.48 -7.10 14.44
C GLY A 154 -8.37 -7.60 15.58
N ARG A 155 -9.10 -6.70 16.23
CA ARG A 155 -10.14 -7.03 17.21
C ARG A 155 -11.44 -6.34 16.85
N SER A 156 -12.53 -7.09 16.85
CA SER A 156 -13.89 -6.55 16.71
C SER A 156 -14.50 -6.38 18.10
N PHE A 157 -14.94 -5.17 18.39
CA PHE A 157 -15.73 -4.87 19.60
C PHE A 157 -17.19 -4.79 19.15
N GLN A 158 -18.05 -5.56 19.79
CA GLN A 158 -19.50 -5.35 19.72
C GLN A 158 -19.85 -4.39 20.85
N LEU A 159 -20.34 -3.23 20.51
CA LEU A 159 -20.91 -2.25 21.42
C LEU A 159 -22.39 -2.52 21.57
#